data_4198d1fb7c4a773071652d33138839e4
#
_entry.id   4198d1fb7c4a773071652d33138839e4
#
_cell.length_a   1.000
_cell.length_b   1.000
_cell.length_c   1.000
_cell.angle_alpha   90.00
_cell.angle_beta   90.00
_cell.angle_gamma   90.00
#
_symmetry.space_group_name_H-M   'P 1'
#
loop_
_entity.id
_entity.type
_entity.pdbx_description
1 polymer ?
#
loop_
_entity_poly.entity_id
_entity_poly.type
_entity_poly.pdbx_seq_one_letter_code
_entity_poly.pdbx_strand_id
1 'polypeptide(L)'
;LQGMGINSGSYSWNWANPEYTSYYTDEAGNLHIVAWKDQTLYDATCNSNLNVINVTTVKLPLPLWGGFYAAPDGNFYVAVGQKNLNEDNSITAVRILKYSCAWKLLGATDIGGGYTNMFEGIYIPFDAASLRMTQIGSTLIVHTGREMYGMEGIHHQSNITFGINT
;
A
#
# COMPACT_ATOMS: atom_id res chain seq x y z
N LEU A 1 -6.91 -20.30 -0.78
CA LEU A 1 -7.25 -19.08 -1.54
C LEU A 1 -8.45 -19.23 -2.46
N GLN A 2 -9.04 -20.42 -2.52
CA GLN A 2 -10.28 -20.66 -3.23
C GLN A 2 -11.40 -19.81 -2.59
N GLY A 3 -11.99 -18.90 -3.37
CA GLY A 3 -13.06 -18.02 -2.91
C GLY A 3 -12.63 -16.59 -2.52
N MET A 4 -11.35 -16.25 -2.51
CA MET A 4 -10.91 -14.87 -2.25
C MET A 4 -11.14 -13.92 -3.42
N GLY A 5 -11.54 -14.44 -4.60
CA GLY A 5 -11.94 -13.63 -5.75
C GLY A 5 -10.90 -12.60 -6.20
N ILE A 6 -9.62 -12.91 -6.04
CA ILE A 6 -8.50 -12.01 -6.32
C ILE A 6 -8.37 -11.72 -7.83
N ASN A 7 -8.94 -12.57 -8.66
CA ASN A 7 -9.00 -12.40 -10.10
C ASN A 7 -10.45 -12.28 -10.58
N SER A 8 -11.07 -11.16 -10.36
CA SER A 8 -12.18 -10.79 -11.22
C SER A 8 -11.57 -10.30 -12.53
N GLY A 9 -11.78 -10.99 -13.62
CA GLY A 9 -11.24 -10.65 -14.93
C GLY A 9 -11.85 -9.41 -15.58
N SER A 10 -12.11 -8.35 -14.84
CA SER A 10 -12.39 -7.06 -15.44
C SER A 10 -11.07 -6.35 -15.69
N TYR A 11 -10.61 -6.42 -16.91
CA TYR A 11 -9.61 -5.48 -17.41
C TYR A 11 -10.24 -4.09 -17.40
N SER A 12 -10.00 -3.34 -16.33
CA SER A 12 -10.12 -1.89 -16.41
C SER A 12 -8.92 -1.37 -17.19
N TRP A 13 -9.11 -0.33 -17.98
CA TRP A 13 -8.06 0.34 -18.75
C TRP A 13 -7.06 1.11 -17.87
N ASN A 14 -6.73 0.60 -16.72
CA ASN A 14 -5.76 1.19 -15.82
C ASN A 14 -4.36 0.82 -16.29
N TRP A 15 -3.56 1.80 -16.62
CA TRP A 15 -2.21 1.64 -17.16
C TRP A 15 -1.27 0.91 -16.18
N ALA A 16 -1.45 1.15 -14.89
CA ALA A 16 -0.78 0.42 -13.83
C ALA A 16 -1.62 0.50 -12.56
N ASN A 17 -1.72 -0.61 -11.85
CA ASN A 17 -2.33 -0.67 -10.52
C ASN A 17 -1.31 -1.21 -9.53
N PRO A 18 -1.40 -0.84 -8.24
CA PRO A 18 -0.69 -1.54 -7.19
C PRO A 18 -0.98 -3.04 -7.23
N GLU A 19 0.03 -3.84 -6.98
CA GLU A 19 -0.13 -5.29 -6.91
C GLU A 19 -1.01 -5.65 -5.72
N TYR A 20 -2.10 -6.37 -5.95
CA TYR A 20 -3.03 -6.81 -4.91
C TYR A 20 -2.56 -8.03 -4.15
N THR A 21 -1.47 -8.65 -4.59
CA THR A 21 -0.91 -9.87 -3.98
C THR A 21 0.60 -9.73 -3.88
N SER A 22 1.13 -10.04 -2.72
CA SER A 22 2.56 -10.04 -2.43
C SER A 22 2.93 -11.34 -1.71
N TYR A 23 4.22 -11.66 -1.69
CA TYR A 23 4.73 -12.90 -1.10
C TYR A 23 5.91 -12.60 -0.20
N TYR A 24 6.03 -13.34 0.88
CA TYR A 24 7.25 -13.41 1.69
C TYR A 24 7.40 -14.79 2.32
N THR A 25 8.56 -15.08 2.88
CA THR A 25 8.82 -16.30 3.62
C THR A 25 9.12 -15.93 5.07
N ASP A 26 8.51 -16.64 6.03
CA ASP A 26 8.80 -16.47 7.45
C ASP A 26 10.11 -17.16 7.84
N GLU A 27 10.55 -16.97 9.09
CA GLU A 27 11.77 -17.61 9.63
C GLU A 27 11.70 -19.14 9.68
N ALA A 28 10.50 -19.71 9.71
CA ALA A 28 10.27 -21.15 9.67
C ALA A 28 10.25 -21.73 8.25
N GLY A 29 10.36 -20.86 7.23
CA GLY A 29 10.36 -21.25 5.82
C GLY A 29 8.97 -21.43 5.22
N ASN A 30 7.90 -21.01 5.91
CA ASN A 30 6.56 -21.04 5.33
C ASN A 30 6.38 -19.90 4.33
N LEU A 31 5.70 -20.19 3.24
CA LEU A 31 5.29 -19.16 2.27
C LEU A 31 4.07 -18.41 2.82
N HIS A 32 4.15 -17.10 2.79
CA HIS A 32 3.04 -16.21 3.06
C HIS A 32 2.55 -15.55 1.78
N ILE A 33 1.24 -15.54 1.60
CA ILE A 33 0.56 -14.85 0.51
C ILE A 33 -0.28 -13.74 1.12
N VAL A 34 0.18 -12.51 0.91
CA VAL A 34 -0.54 -11.31 1.38
C VAL A 34 -1.40 -10.80 0.23
N ALA A 35 -2.69 -10.70 0.47
CA ALA A 35 -3.65 -10.22 -0.51
C ALA A 35 -4.56 -9.14 0.10
N TRP A 36 -5.07 -8.24 -0.74
CA TRP A 36 -6.01 -7.22 -0.33
C TRP A 36 -7.36 -7.38 -1.05
N LYS A 37 -8.44 -7.17 -0.30
CA LYS A 37 -9.80 -7.08 -0.82
C LYS A 37 -10.70 -6.33 0.16
N ASP A 38 -11.50 -5.41 -0.33
CA ASP A 38 -12.54 -4.70 0.43
C ASP A 38 -12.04 -4.12 1.77
N GLN A 39 -10.96 -3.33 1.71
CA GLN A 39 -10.28 -2.75 2.88
C GLN A 39 -9.79 -3.78 3.91
N THR A 40 -9.62 -5.03 3.50
CA THR A 40 -9.11 -6.08 4.37
C THR A 40 -7.87 -6.68 3.73
N LEU A 41 -6.80 -6.74 4.50
CA LEU A 41 -5.61 -7.49 4.16
C LEU A 41 -5.76 -8.91 4.70
N TYR A 42 -5.37 -9.88 3.90
CA TYR A 42 -5.34 -11.30 4.22
C TYR A 42 -3.90 -11.78 4.12
N ASP A 43 -3.38 -12.39 5.16
CA ASP A 43 -2.09 -13.05 5.16
C ASP A 43 -2.31 -14.55 5.33
N ALA A 44 -2.17 -15.29 4.24
CA ALA A 44 -2.34 -16.74 4.20
C ALA A 44 -0.99 -17.42 4.33
N THR A 45 -0.78 -18.14 5.43
CA THR A 45 0.41 -18.96 5.65
C THR A 45 0.23 -20.31 4.96
N CYS A 46 1.19 -20.69 4.13
CA CYS A 46 1.22 -21.97 3.40
C CYS A 46 2.41 -22.81 3.87
N ASN A 47 2.19 -24.10 4.08
CA ASN A 47 3.26 -25.05 4.35
C ASN A 47 4.06 -25.39 3.08
N SER A 48 5.08 -26.25 3.20
CA SER A 48 5.93 -26.70 2.09
C SER A 48 5.19 -27.39 0.93
N ASN A 49 3.99 -27.91 1.19
CA ASN A 49 3.12 -28.49 0.16
C ASN A 49 2.15 -27.46 -0.45
N LEU A 50 2.33 -26.18 -0.17
CA LEU A 50 1.47 -25.07 -0.57
C LEU A 50 0.02 -25.18 -0.07
N ASN A 51 -0.22 -25.95 0.97
CA ASN A 51 -1.52 -25.95 1.64
C ASN A 51 -1.60 -24.76 2.60
N VAL A 52 -2.70 -24.01 2.53
CA VAL A 52 -2.99 -22.94 3.49
C VAL A 52 -3.25 -23.57 4.85
N ILE A 53 -2.45 -23.20 5.84
CA ILE A 53 -2.54 -23.70 7.23
C ILE A 53 -3.06 -22.66 8.21
N ASN A 54 -2.99 -21.38 7.85
CA ASN A 54 -3.53 -20.28 8.65
C ASN A 54 -3.89 -19.10 7.75
N VAL A 55 -4.84 -18.25 8.20
CA VAL A 55 -5.15 -16.95 7.57
C VAL A 55 -5.33 -15.92 8.66
N THR A 56 -4.52 -14.89 8.64
CA THR A 56 -4.66 -13.70 9.46
C THR A 56 -5.32 -12.60 8.65
N THR A 57 -6.22 -11.82 9.26
CA THR A 57 -6.88 -10.70 8.59
C THR A 57 -6.64 -9.41 9.34
N VAL A 58 -6.45 -8.31 8.60
CA VAL A 58 -6.27 -6.96 9.14
C VAL A 58 -7.20 -6.00 8.43
N LYS A 59 -8.09 -5.34 9.17
CA LYS A 59 -8.92 -4.27 8.62
C LYS A 59 -8.10 -3.00 8.45
N LEU A 60 -8.10 -2.45 7.24
CA LEU A 60 -7.32 -1.27 6.91
C LEU A 60 -8.16 0.01 7.05
N PRO A 61 -7.55 1.14 7.48
CA PRO A 61 -8.31 2.35 7.81
C PRO A 61 -8.76 3.17 6.60
N LEU A 62 -8.13 2.99 5.43
CA LEU A 62 -8.43 3.76 4.22
C LEU A 62 -8.77 2.82 3.05
N PRO A 63 -9.63 3.27 2.10
CA PRO A 63 -10.25 2.38 1.11
C PRO A 63 -9.35 1.99 -0.07
N LEU A 64 -8.33 2.78 -0.38
CA LEU A 64 -7.47 2.50 -1.53
C LEU A 64 -6.23 1.73 -1.07
N TRP A 65 -5.89 0.72 -1.85
CA TRP A 65 -4.70 -0.10 -1.68
C TRP A 65 -3.52 0.51 -2.43
N GLY A 66 -2.40 0.71 -1.74
CA GLY A 66 -1.13 1.11 -2.35
C GLY A 66 -0.17 -0.06 -2.50
N GLY A 67 0.01 -0.88 -1.46
CA GLY A 67 0.93 -2.00 -1.52
C GLY A 67 1.37 -2.50 -0.15
N PHE A 68 2.18 -3.56 -0.17
CA PHE A 68 2.74 -4.24 0.99
C PHE A 68 4.25 -4.44 0.81
N TYR A 69 4.98 -4.39 1.90
CA TYR A 69 6.40 -4.67 1.96
C TYR A 69 6.76 -5.37 3.26
N ALA A 70 7.35 -6.57 3.16
CA ALA A 70 8.00 -7.26 4.27
C ALA A 70 9.45 -6.78 4.34
N ALA A 71 9.79 -6.03 5.38
CA ALA A 71 11.09 -5.40 5.50
C ALA A 71 12.13 -6.31 6.16
N PRO A 72 13.42 -6.11 5.90
CA PRO A 72 14.49 -6.90 6.53
C PRO A 72 14.59 -6.76 8.05
N ASP A 73 13.99 -5.70 8.62
CA ASP A 73 13.93 -5.48 10.07
C ASP A 73 12.84 -6.33 10.76
N GLY A 74 12.15 -7.20 10.02
CA GLY A 74 11.07 -8.06 10.51
C GLY A 74 9.74 -7.34 10.68
N ASN A 75 9.60 -6.11 10.21
CA ASN A 75 8.33 -5.39 10.23
C ASN A 75 7.66 -5.41 8.84
N PHE A 76 6.35 -5.19 8.86
CA PHE A 76 5.55 -5.06 7.65
C PHE A 76 5.14 -3.61 7.45
N TYR A 77 5.19 -3.16 6.21
CA TYR A 77 4.71 -1.84 5.82
C TYR A 77 3.58 -1.98 4.81
N VAL A 78 2.49 -1.25 5.07
CA VAL A 78 1.27 -1.26 4.25
C VAL A 78 0.94 0.16 3.85
N ALA A 79 0.86 0.41 2.56
CA ALA A 79 0.40 1.68 2.02
C ALA A 79 -1.09 1.61 1.71
N VAL A 80 -1.84 2.56 2.24
CA VAL A 80 -3.27 2.76 1.97
C VAL A 80 -3.56 4.22 1.70
N GLY A 81 -4.68 4.51 1.07
CA GLY A 81 -5.06 5.89 0.76
C GLY A 81 -6.55 6.09 0.58
N GLN A 82 -6.90 7.32 0.29
CA GLN A 82 -8.25 7.71 -0.10
C GLN A 82 -8.23 8.84 -1.13
N LYS A 83 -9.28 8.92 -1.94
CA LYS A 83 -9.46 10.01 -2.89
C LYS A 83 -9.68 11.32 -2.16
N ASN A 84 -9.15 12.38 -2.73
CA ASN A 84 -9.26 13.76 -2.25
C ASN A 84 -9.94 14.63 -3.32
N LEU A 85 -11.18 14.27 -3.66
CA LEU A 85 -11.91 14.89 -4.78
C LEU A 85 -12.30 16.35 -4.55
N ASN A 86 -12.24 16.82 -3.29
CA ASN A 86 -12.50 18.21 -2.94
C ASN A 86 -11.21 19.06 -2.85
N GLU A 87 -10.06 18.48 -3.21
CA GLU A 87 -8.75 19.15 -3.16
C GLU A 87 -8.44 19.77 -1.79
N ASP A 88 -8.84 19.05 -0.73
CA ASP A 88 -8.65 19.48 0.65
C ASP A 88 -7.23 19.17 1.12
N ASN A 89 -6.45 20.24 1.36
CA ASN A 89 -5.06 20.13 1.81
C ASN A 89 -4.89 19.43 3.17
N SER A 90 -5.93 19.38 3.99
CA SER A 90 -5.88 18.81 5.34
C SER A 90 -6.19 17.32 5.40
N ILE A 91 -6.76 16.73 4.33
CA ILE A 91 -7.12 15.31 4.31
C ILE A 91 -5.87 14.43 4.24
N THR A 92 -5.87 13.31 4.97
CA THR A 92 -4.86 12.26 4.79
C THR A 92 -5.13 11.53 3.48
N ALA A 93 -4.36 11.80 2.45
CA ALA A 93 -4.52 11.16 1.14
C ALA A 93 -3.79 9.80 1.08
N VAL A 94 -2.61 9.69 1.72
CA VAL A 94 -1.83 8.45 1.82
C VAL A 94 -1.47 8.20 3.28
N ARG A 95 -1.55 6.95 3.71
CA ARG A 95 -1.09 6.49 5.02
C ARG A 95 -0.19 5.29 4.86
N ILE A 96 0.98 5.34 5.47
CA ILE A 96 1.89 4.20 5.60
C ILE A 96 1.76 3.66 7.00
N LEU A 97 1.34 2.41 7.11
CA LEU A 97 1.14 1.69 8.36
C LEU A 97 2.35 0.77 8.60
N LYS A 98 2.89 0.79 9.81
CA LYS A 98 3.94 -0.14 10.25
C LYS A 98 3.32 -1.18 11.19
N TYR A 99 3.51 -2.46 10.87
CA TYR A 99 3.08 -3.59 11.69
C TYR A 99 4.29 -4.43 12.11
N SER A 100 4.18 -5.11 13.23
CA SER A 100 5.07 -6.25 13.54
C SER A 100 4.74 -7.45 12.64
N CYS A 101 5.64 -8.45 12.60
CA CYS A 101 5.37 -9.73 11.93
C CYS A 101 4.13 -10.49 12.47
N ALA A 102 3.65 -10.15 13.66
CA ALA A 102 2.39 -10.67 14.22
C ALA A 102 1.17 -9.77 13.92
N TRP A 103 1.28 -8.86 12.94
CA TRP A 103 0.22 -7.94 12.53
C TRP A 103 -0.29 -6.99 13.63
N LYS A 104 0.54 -6.72 14.63
CA LYS A 104 0.27 -5.67 15.62
C LYS A 104 0.68 -4.32 15.02
N LEU A 105 -0.23 -3.35 14.98
CA LEU A 105 0.07 -1.99 14.54
C LEU A 105 1.09 -1.34 15.49
N LEU A 106 2.21 -0.88 14.95
CA LEU A 106 3.30 -0.23 15.67
C LEU A 106 3.31 1.28 15.47
N GLY A 107 2.84 1.76 14.31
CA GLY A 107 2.80 3.18 14.00
C GLY A 107 2.18 3.46 12.63
N ALA A 108 1.99 4.73 12.35
CA ALA A 108 1.51 5.23 11.07
C ALA A 108 2.13 6.58 10.74
N THR A 109 2.32 6.83 9.44
CA THR A 109 2.72 8.14 8.91
C THR A 109 1.69 8.58 7.89
N ASP A 110 1.16 9.78 8.07
CA ASP A 110 0.17 10.38 7.19
C ASP A 110 0.83 11.37 6.25
N ILE A 111 0.39 11.32 4.99
CA ILE A 111 0.73 12.29 3.95
C ILE A 111 -0.56 12.98 3.56
N GLY A 112 -0.62 14.28 3.82
CA GLY A 112 -1.78 15.12 3.52
C GLY A 112 -2.01 15.26 2.02
N GLY A 113 -3.22 15.65 1.66
CA GLY A 113 -3.61 15.95 0.29
C GLY A 113 -2.97 17.21 -0.26
N GLY A 114 -2.54 18.14 0.61
CA GLY A 114 -2.01 19.43 0.22
C GLY A 114 -0.58 19.41 -0.31
N TYR A 115 -0.10 20.61 -0.57
CA TYR A 115 1.27 20.83 -1.02
C TYR A 115 2.26 20.25 -0.01
N THR A 116 2.94 19.23 -0.45
CA THR A 116 4.18 18.76 0.19
C THR A 116 5.34 19.58 -0.38
N ASN A 117 6.59 19.24 -0.03
CA ASN A 117 7.79 19.83 -0.68
C ASN A 117 7.85 19.64 -2.22
N MET A 118 6.79 19.20 -2.85
CA MET A 118 6.70 18.84 -4.25
C MET A 118 5.72 19.70 -5.04
N PHE A 119 5.31 20.84 -4.53
CA PHE A 119 4.53 21.91 -5.18
C PHE A 119 3.08 21.60 -5.54
N GLU A 120 2.60 20.35 -5.41
CA GLU A 120 1.27 19.96 -5.85
C GLU A 120 0.64 18.94 -4.91
N GLY A 121 -0.68 19.01 -4.77
CA GLY A 121 -1.45 18.16 -3.88
C GLY A 121 -1.73 16.77 -4.47
N ILE A 122 -2.32 15.89 -3.66
CA ILE A 122 -2.74 14.55 -4.07
C ILE A 122 -4.26 14.55 -4.25
N TYR A 123 -4.71 14.32 -5.48
CA TYR A 123 -6.12 14.16 -5.83
C TYR A 123 -6.56 12.70 -5.75
N ILE A 124 -5.84 11.81 -6.45
CA ILE A 124 -6.03 10.35 -6.35
C ILE A 124 -4.67 9.68 -6.11
N PRO A 125 -4.44 9.09 -4.93
CA PRO A 125 -3.23 8.35 -4.67
C PRO A 125 -3.20 7.03 -5.43
N PHE A 126 -1.99 6.57 -5.77
CA PHE A 126 -1.72 5.30 -6.45
C PHE A 126 -2.30 5.21 -7.86
N ASP A 127 -2.70 6.33 -8.45
CA ASP A 127 -3.27 6.36 -9.79
C ASP A 127 -2.18 6.16 -10.85
N ALA A 128 -2.49 5.32 -11.83
CA ALA A 128 -1.63 5.02 -12.98
C ALA A 128 -0.19 4.57 -12.63
N ALA A 129 0.02 3.96 -11.45
CA ALA A 129 1.36 3.53 -11.05
C ALA A 129 1.37 2.34 -10.10
N SER A 130 2.45 1.57 -10.17
CA SER A 130 2.79 0.56 -9.17
C SER A 130 3.50 1.22 -8.00
N LEU A 131 3.06 0.92 -6.78
CA LEU A 131 3.79 1.32 -5.59
C LEU A 131 4.96 0.34 -5.35
N ARG A 132 6.11 0.88 -4.97
CA ARG A 132 7.28 0.12 -4.51
C ARG A 132 7.80 0.69 -3.21
N MET A 133 8.20 -0.20 -2.33
CA MET A 133 8.84 0.15 -1.06
C MET A 133 10.14 -0.62 -0.90
N THR A 134 11.13 0.01 -0.28
CA THR A 134 12.38 -0.63 0.15
C THR A 134 12.89 0.07 1.40
N GLN A 135 13.64 -0.64 2.22
CA GLN A 135 14.26 -0.07 3.42
C GLN A 135 15.77 0.06 3.23
N ILE A 136 16.32 1.22 3.56
CA ILE A 136 17.75 1.51 3.58
C ILE A 136 18.11 2.05 4.96
N GLY A 137 18.80 1.25 5.75
CA GLY A 137 19.05 1.58 7.17
C GLY A 137 17.73 1.76 7.93
N SER A 138 17.55 2.90 8.57
CA SER A 138 16.33 3.28 9.29
C SER A 138 15.32 4.07 8.43
N THR A 139 15.49 4.09 7.11
CA THR A 139 14.59 4.85 6.23
C THR A 139 13.84 3.91 5.29
N LEU A 140 12.52 3.94 5.36
CA LEU A 140 11.65 3.35 4.36
C LEU A 140 11.51 4.32 3.18
N ILE A 141 11.91 3.90 2.01
CA ILE A 141 11.71 4.64 0.77
C ILE A 141 10.44 4.13 0.10
N VAL A 142 9.55 5.05 -0.23
CA VAL A 142 8.29 4.77 -0.93
C VAL A 142 8.29 5.50 -2.26
N HIS A 143 8.02 4.77 -3.34
CA HIS A 143 7.84 5.32 -4.69
C HIS A 143 6.48 4.92 -5.22
N THR A 144 5.69 5.88 -5.69
CA THR A 144 4.35 5.62 -6.23
C THR A 144 3.92 6.72 -7.20
N GLY A 145 2.90 6.45 -8.00
CA GLY A 145 2.21 7.48 -8.74
C GLY A 145 1.05 8.07 -7.98
N ARG A 146 0.62 9.20 -8.45
CA ARG A 146 -0.59 9.90 -8.00
C ARG A 146 -1.18 10.72 -9.14
N GLU A 147 -2.46 10.95 -9.10
CA GLU A 147 -3.07 12.08 -9.76
C GLU A 147 -2.96 13.27 -8.82
N MET A 148 -2.41 14.36 -9.33
CA MET A 148 -2.13 15.56 -8.55
C MET A 148 -3.07 16.70 -8.96
N TYR A 149 -3.21 17.68 -8.09
CA TYR A 149 -3.83 18.96 -8.39
C TYR A 149 -2.88 20.11 -8.05
N GLY A 150 -3.00 21.19 -8.80
CA GLY A 150 -2.19 22.39 -8.63
C GLY A 150 -3.01 23.65 -8.83
N MET A 151 -2.33 24.81 -8.90
CA MET A 151 -2.99 26.12 -9.04
C MET A 151 -3.73 26.30 -10.37
N GLU A 152 -3.49 25.47 -11.36
CA GLU A 152 -4.06 25.59 -12.71
C GLU A 152 -5.43 24.89 -12.86
N GLY A 153 -5.91 24.19 -11.83
CA GLY A 153 -7.15 23.42 -11.88
C GLY A 153 -7.09 22.21 -12.83
N ILE A 154 -5.89 21.79 -13.20
CA ILE A 154 -5.65 20.66 -14.08
C ILE A 154 -5.11 19.51 -13.23
N HIS A 155 -5.64 18.29 -13.44
CA HIS A 155 -5.15 17.08 -12.82
C HIS A 155 -4.12 16.40 -13.74
N HIS A 156 -2.95 16.10 -13.19
CA HIS A 156 -1.87 15.41 -13.89
C HIS A 156 -1.44 14.17 -13.11
N GLN A 157 -1.06 13.14 -13.83
CA GLN A 157 -0.38 11.99 -13.21
C GLN A 157 1.10 12.29 -13.05
N SER A 158 1.64 11.97 -11.89
CA SER A 158 3.08 12.08 -11.63
C SER A 158 3.54 11.04 -10.61
N ASN A 159 4.83 10.75 -10.64
CA ASN A 159 5.47 9.89 -9.65
C ASN A 159 5.97 10.73 -8.48
N ILE A 160 5.88 10.16 -7.29
CA ILE A 160 6.46 10.72 -6.07
C ILE A 160 7.37 9.70 -5.40
N THR A 161 8.42 10.20 -4.78
CA THR A 161 9.31 9.39 -3.93
C THR A 161 9.52 10.12 -2.62
N PHE A 162 9.34 9.42 -1.51
CA PHE A 162 9.56 9.99 -0.18
C PHE A 162 10.17 8.97 0.77
N GLY A 163 10.85 9.45 1.80
CA GLY A 163 11.45 8.66 2.85
C GLY A 163 10.73 8.84 4.17
N ILE A 164 10.60 7.77 4.95
CA ILE A 164 10.03 7.75 6.30
C ILE A 164 11.04 7.14 7.24
N ASN A 165 11.35 7.81 8.35
CA ASN A 165 12.15 7.22 9.43
C ASN A 165 11.31 6.14 10.13
N THR A 166 11.88 4.93 10.29
CA THR A 166 11.18 3.74 10.79
C THR A 166 11.57 3.36 12.22
#